data_27a59094ff12aaaf5e73de6518f49aee
#
_entry.id   27a59094ff12aaaf5e73de6518f49aee
#
_cell.length_a   1.000
_cell.length_b   1.000
_cell.length_c   1.000
_cell.angle_alpha   90.00
_cell.angle_beta   90.00
_cell.angle_gamma   90.00
#
_symmetry.space_group_name_H-M   'P 1'
#
loop_
_entity.id
_entity.type
_entity.pdbx_description
1 polymer ?
#
loop_
_entity_poly.entity_id
_entity_poly.type
_entity_poly.pdbx_seq_one_letter_code
_entity_poly.pdbx_strand_id
1 'polypeptide(L)'
;METSDVLITFIVSHGDAYDVMAAARAAGARGGTIFDGHGTRRESDTQFFGVTLAVEKEMLHIVAEKDVAENILNAVKELPIFKRVGGGIIYTTEVKRFIP
;
A
#
# COMPACT_ATOMS: atom_id res chain seq x y z
N MET A 1 23.43 -7.70 -2.10
CA MET A 1 23.63 -7.75 -0.63
C MET A 1 22.40 -8.36 0.01
N GLU A 2 22.59 -9.38 0.84
CA GLU A 2 21.48 -9.93 1.58
C GLU A 2 21.11 -9.00 2.73
N THR A 3 19.81 -8.86 2.98
CA THR A 3 19.31 -7.94 3.98
C THR A 3 18.19 -8.57 4.80
N SER A 4 17.85 -7.93 5.90
CA SER A 4 16.64 -8.20 6.66
C SER A 4 15.51 -7.26 6.26
N ASP A 5 15.58 -6.71 5.06
CA ASP A 5 14.61 -5.75 4.57
C ASP A 5 13.30 -6.40 4.16
N VAL A 6 12.28 -5.60 4.21
CA VAL A 6 10.91 -6.00 3.89
C VAL A 6 10.38 -5.01 2.87
N LEU A 7 9.71 -5.52 1.84
CA LEU A 7 8.92 -4.70 0.93
C LEU A 7 7.49 -4.65 1.47
N ILE A 8 7.01 -3.45 1.74
CA ILE A 8 5.63 -3.23 2.12
C ILE A 8 4.90 -2.69 0.89
N THR A 9 3.81 -3.34 0.54
CA THR A 9 2.96 -2.89 -0.56
C THR A 9 1.62 -2.44 0.01
N PHE A 10 1.25 -1.22 -0.36
CA PHE A 10 -0.06 -0.65 -0.03
C PHE A 10 -0.82 -0.46 -1.33
N ILE A 11 -2.04 -0.97 -1.39
CA ILE A 11 -2.92 -0.73 -2.54
C ILE A 11 -4.13 0.02 -2.00
N VAL A 12 -4.29 1.25 -2.45
CA VAL A 12 -5.30 2.17 -1.91
C VAL A 12 -6.07 2.84 -3.05
N SER A 13 -7.10 3.57 -2.71
CA SER A 13 -7.85 4.34 -3.69
C SER A 13 -7.01 5.49 -4.22
N HIS A 14 -7.31 5.90 -5.45
CA HIS A 14 -6.63 7.05 -6.06
C HIS A 14 -6.72 8.27 -5.14
N GLY A 15 -5.58 8.89 -4.91
CA GLY A 15 -5.48 10.06 -4.04
C GLY A 15 -5.05 9.76 -2.61
N ASP A 16 -5.12 8.50 -2.17
CA ASP A 16 -4.83 8.15 -0.77
C ASP A 16 -3.36 7.79 -0.51
N ALA A 17 -2.57 7.49 -1.55
CA ALA A 17 -1.20 7.00 -1.36
C ALA A 17 -0.29 8.03 -0.67
N TYR A 18 -0.48 9.32 -0.94
CA TYR A 18 0.34 10.35 -0.32
C TYR A 18 0.09 10.47 1.18
N ASP A 19 -1.15 10.27 1.62
CA ASP A 19 -1.47 10.25 3.05
C ASP A 19 -0.84 9.05 3.74
N VAL A 20 -0.85 7.90 3.07
CA VAL A 20 -0.18 6.70 3.57
C VAL A 20 1.32 6.94 3.67
N MET A 21 1.91 7.55 2.62
CA MET A 21 3.34 7.85 2.61
C MET A 21 3.73 8.81 3.74
N ALA A 22 2.90 9.82 4.00
CA ALA A 22 3.15 10.77 5.08
C ALA A 22 3.19 10.07 6.45
N ALA A 23 2.24 9.18 6.69
CA ALA A 23 2.21 8.40 7.93
C ALA A 23 3.41 7.45 8.04
N ALA A 24 3.77 6.80 6.93
CA ALA A 24 4.91 5.91 6.87
C ALA A 24 6.22 6.66 7.14
N ARG A 25 6.36 7.85 6.57
CA ARG A 25 7.55 8.69 6.76
C ARG A 25 7.67 9.10 8.23
N ALA A 26 6.58 9.45 8.87
CA ALA A 26 6.58 9.80 10.29
C ALA A 26 7.01 8.61 11.16
N ALA A 27 6.78 7.39 10.69
CA ALA A 27 7.15 6.16 11.40
C ALA A 27 8.54 5.64 11.02
N GLY A 28 9.29 6.36 10.17
CA GLY A 28 10.67 6.04 9.86
C GLY A 28 10.96 5.66 8.41
N ALA A 29 9.96 5.64 7.54
CA ALA A 29 10.21 5.35 6.13
C ALA A 29 11.07 6.46 5.50
N ARG A 30 12.07 6.07 4.73
CA ARG A 30 12.94 7.03 4.05
C ARG A 30 12.33 7.54 2.75
N GLY A 31 11.58 6.69 2.08
CA GLY A 31 10.92 7.03 0.83
C GLY A 31 10.08 5.88 0.34
N GLY A 32 9.44 6.07 -0.78
CA GLY A 32 8.62 5.05 -1.40
C GLY A 32 8.37 5.39 -2.87
N THR A 33 7.79 4.46 -3.57
CA THR A 33 7.43 4.63 -4.98
C THR A 33 5.93 4.47 -5.12
N ILE A 34 5.29 5.47 -5.70
CA ILE A 34 3.85 5.47 -5.94
C ILE A 34 3.61 5.29 -7.44
N PHE A 35 2.73 4.38 -7.78
CA PHE A 35 2.32 4.21 -9.18
C PHE A 35 0.84 3.88 -9.26
N ASP A 36 0.26 4.22 -10.41
CA ASP A 36 -1.17 4.07 -10.65
C ASP A 36 -1.49 2.65 -11.12
N GLY A 37 -2.71 2.24 -10.85
CA GLY A 37 -3.21 0.96 -11.31
C GLY A 37 -4.73 0.97 -11.35
N HIS A 38 -5.27 -0.15 -11.77
CA HIS A 38 -6.71 -0.35 -11.83
C HIS A 38 -7.07 -1.56 -10.99
N GLY A 39 -8.02 -1.37 -10.09
CA GLY A 39 -8.54 -2.47 -9.32
C GLY A 39 -9.70 -3.14 -10.03
N THR A 40 -9.88 -4.42 -9.74
CA THR A 40 -11.06 -5.16 -10.16
C THR A 40 -11.79 -5.61 -8.91
N ARG A 41 -13.11 -5.62 -8.98
CA ARG A 41 -13.95 -6.13 -7.91
C ARG A 41 -14.59 -7.43 -8.39
N ARG A 42 -15.25 -8.12 -7.49
CA ARG A 42 -16.09 -9.23 -7.90
C ARG A 42 -17.14 -8.70 -8.88
N GLU A 43 -17.51 -9.53 -9.82
CA GLU A 43 -18.44 -9.13 -10.87
C GLU A 43 -19.72 -8.48 -10.31
N SER A 44 -20.24 -9.01 -9.21
CA SER A 44 -21.44 -8.46 -8.55
C SER A 44 -21.24 -7.06 -7.99
N ASP A 45 -19.98 -6.66 -7.74
CA ASP A 45 -19.63 -5.38 -7.13
C ASP A 45 -19.24 -4.33 -8.18
N THR A 46 -18.96 -4.77 -9.41
CA THR A 46 -18.40 -3.89 -10.45
C THR A 46 -19.39 -3.49 -11.51
N GLN A 47 -20.55 -4.15 -11.57
CA GLN A 47 -21.56 -3.86 -12.57
C GLN A 47 -22.55 -2.84 -12.05
N PHE A 48 -22.77 -1.81 -12.85
CA PHE A 48 -23.79 -0.80 -12.59
C PHE A 48 -24.53 -0.56 -13.91
N PHE A 49 -25.84 -0.84 -13.92
CA PHE A 49 -26.66 -0.79 -15.13
C PHE A 49 -26.07 -1.63 -16.29
N GLY A 50 -25.50 -2.79 -15.95
CA GLY A 50 -24.90 -3.67 -16.94
C GLY A 50 -23.51 -3.26 -17.41
N VAL A 51 -22.93 -2.22 -16.81
CA VAL A 51 -21.58 -1.76 -17.16
C VAL A 51 -20.60 -2.15 -16.06
N THR A 52 -19.49 -2.76 -16.45
CA THR A 52 -18.40 -3.06 -15.52
C THR A 52 -17.58 -1.80 -15.28
N LEU A 53 -17.43 -1.42 -14.02
CA LEU A 53 -16.70 -0.22 -13.64
C LEU A 53 -15.26 -0.58 -13.22
N ALA A 54 -14.29 0.09 -13.82
CA ALA A 54 -12.90 0.03 -13.38
C ALA A 54 -12.74 0.94 -12.15
N VAL A 55 -11.89 0.53 -11.22
CA VAL A 55 -11.61 1.29 -10.00
C VAL A 55 -10.17 1.77 -10.03
N GLU A 56 -9.99 3.07 -10.00
CA GLU A 56 -8.66 3.68 -9.96
C GLU A 56 -8.01 3.41 -8.61
N LYS A 57 -6.79 2.89 -8.66
CA LYS A 57 -5.99 2.56 -7.48
C LYS A 57 -4.63 3.19 -7.57
N GLU A 58 -4.01 3.33 -6.41
CA GLU A 58 -2.60 3.69 -6.30
C GLU A 58 -1.90 2.60 -5.52
N MET A 59 -0.68 2.30 -5.93
CA MET A 59 0.18 1.38 -5.18
C MET A 59 1.35 2.17 -4.63
N LEU A 60 1.68 1.88 -3.38
CA LEU A 60 2.85 2.45 -2.74
C LEU A 60 3.76 1.30 -2.31
N HIS A 61 5.02 1.34 -2.77
CA HIS A 61 6.05 0.39 -2.36
C HIS A 61 7.04 1.08 -1.44
N ILE A 62 7.29 0.49 -0.30
CA ILE A 62 8.30 0.96 0.65
C ILE A 62 9.18 -0.22 1.01
N VAL A 63 10.50 -0.05 0.85
CA VAL A 63 11.47 -1.02 1.37
C VAL A 63 12.02 -0.46 2.67
N ALA A 64 11.99 -1.25 3.73
CA ALA A 64 12.46 -0.84 5.04
C ALA A 64 13.05 -2.02 5.79
N GLU A 65 13.96 -1.73 6.69
CA GLU A 65 14.46 -2.75 7.61
C GLU A 65 13.29 -3.28 8.45
N LYS A 66 13.41 -4.51 8.90
CA LYS A 66 12.33 -5.23 9.56
C LYS A 66 11.73 -4.44 10.73
N ASP A 67 12.57 -3.84 11.56
CA ASP A 67 12.10 -3.08 12.73
C ASP A 67 11.32 -1.84 12.32
N VAL A 68 11.82 -1.13 11.31
CA VAL A 68 11.17 0.06 10.78
C VAL A 68 9.87 -0.33 10.09
N ALA A 69 9.86 -1.45 9.37
CA ALA A 69 8.66 -1.96 8.72
C ALA A 69 7.54 -2.21 9.74
N GLU A 70 7.87 -2.78 10.90
CA GLU A 70 6.88 -3.00 11.96
C GLU A 70 6.30 -1.68 12.47
N ASN A 71 7.15 -0.67 12.65
CA ASN A 71 6.70 0.66 13.07
C ASN A 71 5.77 1.28 12.04
N ILE A 72 6.13 1.15 10.77
CA ILE A 72 5.31 1.67 9.65
C ILE A 72 3.95 0.98 9.65
N LEU A 73 3.93 -0.34 9.72
CA LEU A 73 2.68 -1.10 9.70
C LEU A 73 1.78 -0.71 10.88
N ASN A 74 2.35 -0.58 12.06
CA ASN A 74 1.58 -0.19 13.24
C ASN A 74 0.98 1.21 13.12
N ALA A 75 1.70 2.14 12.52
CA ALA A 75 1.21 3.50 12.32
C ALA A 75 0.15 3.57 11.22
N VAL A 76 0.41 2.91 10.10
CA VAL A 76 -0.44 3.03 8.91
C VAL A 76 -1.77 2.29 9.09
N LYS A 77 -1.77 1.13 9.73
CA LYS A 77 -3.01 0.36 9.90
C LYS A 77 -4.08 1.11 10.70
N GLU A 78 -3.69 2.13 11.47
CA GLU A 78 -4.62 2.94 12.24
C GLU A 78 -5.26 4.07 11.43
N LEU A 79 -4.79 4.32 10.22
CA LEU A 79 -5.40 5.34 9.37
C LEU A 79 -6.83 4.96 8.99
N PRO A 80 -7.74 5.94 8.93
CA PRO A 80 -9.13 5.67 8.53
C PRO A 80 -9.26 4.97 7.19
N ILE A 81 -8.30 5.20 6.27
CA ILE A 81 -8.26 4.56 4.95
C ILE A 81 -8.38 3.04 5.06
N PHE A 82 -7.69 2.43 6.02
CA PHE A 82 -7.65 0.97 6.16
C PHE A 82 -8.76 0.42 7.05
N LYS A 83 -9.59 1.29 7.61
CA LYS A 83 -10.70 0.88 8.46
C LYS A 83 -12.03 0.85 7.73
N ARG A 84 -12.10 1.40 6.54
CA ARG A 84 -13.31 1.36 5.73
C ARG A 84 -13.26 0.19 4.74
N VAL A 85 -14.45 -0.33 4.43
CA VAL A 85 -14.58 -1.44 3.49
C VAL A 85 -14.04 -1.02 2.13
N GLY A 86 -13.14 -1.83 1.57
CA GLY A 86 -12.53 -1.53 0.28
C GLY A 86 -11.53 -0.39 0.30
N GLY A 87 -11.11 0.06 1.48
CA GLY A 87 -10.24 1.23 1.61
C GLY A 87 -8.79 0.97 1.26
N GLY A 88 -8.31 -0.24 1.48
CA GLY A 88 -6.94 -0.56 1.14
C GLY A 88 -6.51 -1.95 1.55
N ILE A 89 -5.40 -2.37 0.96
CA ILE A 89 -4.77 -3.66 1.25
C ILE A 89 -3.32 -3.36 1.59
N ILE A 90 -2.80 -4.06 2.59
CA ILE A 90 -1.40 -3.98 2.97
C ILE A 90 -0.86 -5.40 2.98
N TYR A 91 0.27 -5.62 2.33
CA TYR A 91 0.98 -6.88 2.47
C TYR A 91 2.48 -6.65 2.41
N THR A 92 3.22 -7.65 2.88
CA THR A 92 4.68 -7.58 2.92
C THR A 92 5.29 -8.80 2.27
N THR A 93 6.49 -8.61 1.72
CA THR A 93 7.31 -9.70 1.21
C THR A 93 8.74 -9.48 1.69
N GLU A 94 9.48 -10.55 1.86
CA GLU A 94 10.89 -10.46 2.17
C GLU A 94 11.65 -9.92 0.96
N VAL A 95 12.62 -9.05 1.22
CA VAL A 95 13.56 -8.60 0.20
C VAL A 95 14.85 -9.38 0.42
N LYS A 96 15.10 -10.32 -0.46
CA LYS A 96 16.28 -11.19 -0.33
C LYS A 96 17.57 -10.43 -0.58
N ARG A 97 17.53 -9.45 -1.45
CA ARG A 97 18.69 -8.63 -1.81
C ARG A 97 18.25 -7.24 -2.18
N PHE A 98 18.90 -6.25 -1.63
CA PHE A 98 18.60 -4.84 -1.93
C PHE A 98 19.89 -4.15 -2.41
N ILE A 99 19.81 -3.55 -3.58
CA ILE A 99 20.92 -2.79 -4.18
C ILE A 99 20.38 -1.39 -4.45
N PRO A 100 20.77 -0.40 -3.62
CA PRO A 100 20.28 0.96 -3.79
C PRO A 100 20.86 1.66 -5.03
#